data_069ddc3b1eddcfdd1f318a009d8e7c8c
#
_entry.id   069ddc3b1eddcfdd1f318a009d8e7c8c
#
_cell.length_a   1.000
_cell.length_b   1.000
_cell.length_c   1.000
_cell.angle_alpha   90.00
_cell.angle_beta   90.00
_cell.angle_gamma   90.00
#
_symmetry.space_group_name_H-M   'P 1'
#
loop_
_entity.id
_entity.type
_entity.pdbx_description
1 polymer ?
#
loop_
_entity_poly.entity_id
_entity_poly.type
_entity_poly.pdbx_seq_one_letter_code
_entity_poly.pdbx_strand_id
1 'polypeptide(L)'
;MQFEFGEEQDLLRSTTRRFLERTQPLGALRPLLEAPEVFDRQVWRHGAELGWTSMLVPPEHEGGSVTDQGLVDLVVLGEELGRTLNPGPFVPTNVVADALSTAGSEDQRRAHLAPLARGEAVAAWCVSGDGSVDPDECAVTARPGDDGYVLDGVARFVHGATVADLLLVLATTGDGPVHLLVPTSAAGIDVRAQACLDLTRRFGEVRFTGVAVAPSGLVPADANSVLDRAVDVATVLQAAEAVGAADRLFHDTVGYLGDRRQFGRTIASFQAIKHRLADLLVVLEGMRAATHYAALALCEGMEDAPAAVSAAGAFVGDGFAHLCGEAVQLHGGIGFTWEHDVHLFVRRAVTSQKLYGDPSWHRERLCAWAEAS
;
A
#
# COMPACT_ATOMS: atom_id res chain seq x y z
N MET A 1 25.44 8.77 -2.71
CA MET A 1 24.11 8.13 -2.60
C MET A 1 24.26 6.69 -3.02
N GLN A 2 24.01 5.75 -2.14
CA GLN A 2 24.21 4.32 -2.40
C GLN A 2 22.84 3.75 -2.76
N PHE A 3 22.64 3.34 -4.04
CA PHE A 3 21.40 2.74 -4.53
C PHE A 3 21.40 1.20 -4.44
N GLU A 4 22.50 0.62 -3.97
CA GLU A 4 22.60 -0.82 -3.76
C GLU A 4 22.18 -1.17 -2.34
N PHE A 5 21.39 -2.21 -2.19
CA PHE A 5 21.01 -2.72 -0.89
C PHE A 5 22.21 -3.26 -0.13
N GLY A 6 22.23 -3.03 1.19
CA GLY A 6 23.20 -3.63 2.08
C GLY A 6 22.88 -5.11 2.38
N GLU A 7 23.83 -5.80 3.00
CA GLU A 7 23.70 -7.22 3.39
C GLU A 7 22.46 -7.46 4.29
N GLU A 8 22.11 -6.49 5.14
CA GLU A 8 20.97 -6.55 6.04
C GLU A 8 19.64 -6.52 5.28
N GLN A 9 19.53 -5.66 4.27
CA GLN A 9 18.35 -5.59 3.40
C GLN A 9 18.22 -6.82 2.50
N ASP A 10 19.32 -7.39 2.02
CA ASP A 10 19.33 -8.64 1.27
C ASP A 10 18.89 -9.83 2.15
N LEU A 11 19.31 -9.84 3.41
CA LEU A 11 18.85 -10.83 4.39
C LEU A 11 17.36 -10.68 4.67
N LEU A 12 16.88 -9.43 4.88
CA LEU A 12 15.46 -9.11 5.07
C LEU A 12 14.62 -9.60 3.89
N ARG A 13 15.03 -9.26 2.66
CA ARG A 13 14.40 -9.71 1.42
C ARG A 13 14.34 -11.23 1.31
N SER A 14 15.48 -11.91 1.46
CA SER A 14 15.55 -13.35 1.29
C SER A 14 14.78 -14.11 2.37
N THR A 15 14.71 -13.59 3.58
CA THR A 15 13.96 -14.18 4.70
C THR A 15 12.47 -14.02 4.49
N THR A 16 12.02 -12.82 4.11
CA THR A 16 10.61 -12.53 3.79
C THR A 16 10.14 -13.36 2.61
N ARG A 17 10.92 -13.45 1.54
CA ARG A 17 10.60 -14.28 0.37
C ARG A 17 10.37 -15.73 0.76
N ARG A 18 11.31 -16.35 1.49
CA ARG A 18 11.17 -17.74 1.95
C ARG A 18 9.96 -17.95 2.85
N PHE A 19 9.66 -16.96 3.71
CA PHE A 19 8.48 -17.03 4.56
C PHE A 19 7.19 -17.02 3.71
N LEU A 20 7.06 -16.09 2.76
CA LEU A 20 5.89 -15.96 1.90
C LEU A 20 5.71 -17.18 0.97
N GLU A 21 6.78 -17.67 0.37
CA GLU A 21 6.75 -18.89 -0.49
C GLU A 21 6.24 -20.12 0.26
N ARG A 22 6.51 -20.20 1.58
CA ARG A 22 6.04 -21.29 2.43
C ARG A 22 4.63 -21.10 2.93
N THR A 23 4.24 -19.87 3.31
CA THR A 23 2.98 -19.61 4.04
C THR A 23 1.87 -19.09 3.14
N GLN A 24 2.21 -18.29 2.14
CA GLN A 24 1.27 -17.65 1.22
C GLN A 24 1.78 -17.64 -0.23
N PRO A 25 2.10 -18.82 -0.82
CA PRO A 25 2.44 -18.86 -2.23
C PRO A 25 1.24 -18.41 -3.07
N LEU A 26 1.48 -17.78 -4.22
CA LEU A 26 0.44 -17.22 -5.09
C LEU A 26 -0.69 -18.23 -5.39
N GLY A 27 -0.34 -19.50 -5.62
CA GLY A 27 -1.31 -20.57 -5.87
C GLY A 27 -2.27 -20.84 -4.69
N ALA A 28 -1.87 -20.53 -3.46
CA ALA A 28 -2.73 -20.69 -2.28
C ALA A 28 -3.80 -19.60 -2.17
N LEU A 29 -3.70 -18.50 -2.90
CA LEU A 29 -4.73 -17.45 -2.92
C LEU A 29 -5.99 -17.87 -3.70
N ARG A 30 -5.86 -18.70 -4.74
CA ARG A 30 -7.00 -19.06 -5.59
C ARG A 30 -8.23 -19.59 -4.83
N PRO A 31 -8.11 -20.56 -3.90
CA PRO A 31 -9.25 -21.02 -3.13
C PRO A 31 -9.88 -19.95 -2.23
N LEU A 32 -9.11 -18.89 -1.93
CA LEU A 32 -9.53 -17.81 -1.03
C LEU A 32 -10.16 -16.62 -1.75
N LEU A 33 -10.07 -16.54 -3.09
CA LEU A 33 -10.54 -15.37 -3.85
C LEU A 33 -12.04 -15.10 -3.66
N GLU A 34 -12.85 -16.15 -3.49
CA GLU A 34 -14.29 -16.06 -3.24
C GLU A 34 -14.66 -16.10 -1.75
N ALA A 35 -13.67 -16.29 -0.87
CA ALA A 35 -13.91 -16.29 0.57
C ALA A 35 -14.27 -14.87 1.06
N PRO A 36 -15.10 -14.72 2.08
CA PRO A 36 -15.42 -13.43 2.69
C PRO A 36 -14.16 -12.72 3.21
N GLU A 37 -13.19 -13.49 3.68
CA GLU A 37 -11.91 -12.99 4.20
C GLU A 37 -10.77 -13.80 3.62
N VAL A 38 -9.70 -13.10 3.21
CA VAL A 38 -8.45 -13.68 2.69
C VAL A 38 -7.27 -13.41 3.63
N PHE A 39 -7.50 -12.60 4.67
CA PHE A 39 -6.49 -12.20 5.63
C PHE A 39 -6.33 -13.26 6.73
N ASP A 40 -5.07 -13.63 7.00
CA ASP A 40 -4.71 -14.56 8.09
C ASP A 40 -3.92 -13.80 9.16
N ARG A 41 -4.55 -13.60 10.35
CA ARG A 41 -3.92 -12.91 11.48
C ARG A 41 -2.68 -13.63 12.03
N GLN A 42 -2.56 -14.95 11.86
CA GLN A 42 -1.37 -15.68 12.32
C GLN A 42 -0.20 -15.39 11.38
N VAL A 43 -0.42 -15.45 10.07
CA VAL A 43 0.58 -15.07 9.08
C VAL A 43 1.00 -13.61 9.26
N TRP A 44 0.04 -12.72 9.54
CA TRP A 44 0.30 -11.31 9.79
C TRP A 44 1.22 -11.08 11.01
N ARG A 45 0.96 -11.75 12.14
CA ARG A 45 1.80 -11.68 13.33
C ARG A 45 3.22 -12.19 13.09
N HIS A 46 3.37 -13.32 12.40
CA HIS A 46 4.69 -13.80 12.00
C HIS A 46 5.39 -12.85 11.02
N GLY A 47 4.63 -12.17 10.15
CA GLY A 47 5.15 -11.11 9.30
C GLY A 47 5.63 -9.89 10.11
N ALA A 48 4.91 -9.52 11.15
CA ALA A 48 5.33 -8.47 12.07
C ALA A 48 6.67 -8.80 12.78
N GLU A 49 6.90 -10.07 13.16
CA GLU A 49 8.19 -10.55 13.68
C GLU A 49 9.34 -10.38 12.64
N LEU A 50 9.00 -10.30 11.35
CA LEU A 50 9.92 -9.99 10.25
C LEU A 50 9.99 -8.49 9.91
N GLY A 51 9.31 -7.64 10.68
CA GLY A 51 9.37 -6.20 10.51
C GLY A 51 8.28 -5.58 9.63
N TRP A 52 7.24 -6.32 9.21
CA TRP A 52 6.21 -5.79 8.30
C TRP A 52 5.49 -4.55 8.82
N THR A 53 5.46 -4.35 10.13
CA THR A 53 4.66 -3.31 10.81
C THR A 53 5.48 -2.45 11.78
N SER A 54 6.79 -2.69 11.91
CA SER A 54 7.62 -2.08 12.95
C SER A 54 8.64 -1.06 12.44
N MET A 55 8.94 -1.03 11.13
CA MET A 55 10.06 -0.26 10.58
C MET A 55 9.87 1.27 10.69
N LEU A 56 8.64 1.77 10.76
CA LEU A 56 8.30 3.19 10.96
C LEU A 56 7.93 3.52 12.41
N VAL A 57 8.01 2.53 13.30
CA VAL A 57 7.74 2.70 14.73
C VAL A 57 9.05 2.94 15.47
N PRO A 58 9.14 3.95 16.35
CA PRO A 58 10.35 4.20 17.13
C PRO A 58 10.72 3.04 18.07
N PRO A 59 12.02 2.84 18.37
CA PRO A 59 12.49 1.73 19.21
C PRO A 59 11.88 1.73 20.62
N GLU A 60 11.60 2.90 21.21
CA GLU A 60 10.95 3.03 22.53
C GLU A 60 9.51 2.51 22.57
N HIS A 61 8.92 2.25 21.37
CA HIS A 61 7.59 1.64 21.17
C HIS A 61 7.67 0.27 20.50
N GLU A 62 8.77 -0.44 20.71
CA GLU A 62 9.02 -1.79 20.19
C GLU A 62 9.13 -1.87 18.65
N GLY A 63 9.47 -0.77 18.01
CA GLY A 63 9.76 -0.70 16.59
C GLY A 63 11.26 -0.72 16.28
N GLY A 64 11.58 -0.30 15.08
CA GLY A 64 12.95 -0.16 14.57
C GLY A 64 13.12 -0.72 13.18
N SER A 65 14.02 -0.12 12.42
CA SER A 65 14.43 -0.55 11.09
C SER A 65 15.76 -1.27 11.12
N VAL A 66 16.13 -1.98 10.06
CA VAL A 66 17.41 -2.70 9.98
C VAL A 66 18.56 -1.78 9.56
N THR A 67 18.27 -0.64 8.89
CA THR A 67 19.27 0.29 8.35
C THR A 67 19.11 1.72 8.84
N ASP A 68 18.26 1.99 9.81
CA ASP A 68 17.82 3.32 10.26
C ASP A 68 17.06 4.13 9.17
N GLN A 69 16.76 3.50 8.03
CA GLN A 69 15.97 4.04 6.92
C GLN A 69 14.65 3.25 6.76
N GLY A 70 13.78 3.36 7.75
CA GLY A 70 12.60 2.48 7.89
C GLY A 70 11.71 2.39 6.67
N LEU A 71 11.49 3.47 5.91
CA LEU A 71 10.68 3.43 4.70
C LEU A 71 11.40 2.71 3.55
N VAL A 72 12.73 2.81 3.44
CA VAL A 72 13.52 2.06 2.46
C VAL A 72 13.47 0.56 2.78
N ASP A 73 13.57 0.19 4.06
CA ASP A 73 13.44 -1.20 4.50
C ASP A 73 12.03 -1.75 4.22
N LEU A 74 10.98 -0.92 4.43
CA LEU A 74 9.60 -1.30 4.06
C LEU A 74 9.39 -1.44 2.55
N VAL A 75 10.15 -0.70 1.71
CA VAL A 75 10.11 -0.91 0.25
C VAL A 75 10.61 -2.31 -0.10
N VAL A 76 11.69 -2.78 0.54
CA VAL A 76 12.19 -4.16 0.36
C VAL A 76 11.12 -5.19 0.72
N LEU A 77 10.43 -5.00 1.84
CA LEU A 77 9.32 -5.85 2.27
C LEU A 77 8.13 -5.76 1.32
N GLY A 78 7.75 -4.54 0.91
CA GLY A 78 6.65 -4.28 -0.02
C GLY A 78 6.84 -4.98 -1.37
N GLU A 79 8.07 -5.00 -1.92
CA GLU A 79 8.38 -5.76 -3.13
C GLU A 79 8.09 -7.25 -2.93
N GLU A 80 8.51 -7.87 -1.82
CA GLU A 80 8.27 -9.29 -1.58
C GLU A 80 6.78 -9.62 -1.35
N LEU A 81 6.06 -8.74 -0.65
CA LEU A 81 4.61 -8.85 -0.47
C LEU A 81 3.87 -8.73 -1.81
N GLY A 82 4.31 -7.80 -2.67
CA GLY A 82 3.79 -7.64 -4.02
C GLY A 82 3.96 -8.88 -4.90
N ARG A 83 5.10 -9.55 -4.84
CA ARG A 83 5.39 -10.78 -5.60
C ARG A 83 4.37 -11.89 -5.37
N THR A 84 3.77 -11.95 -4.19
CA THR A 84 2.75 -12.95 -3.84
C THR A 84 1.33 -12.40 -3.86
N LEU A 85 1.14 -11.13 -4.26
CA LEU A 85 -0.13 -10.41 -4.17
C LEU A 85 -0.72 -10.49 -2.75
N ASN A 86 0.13 -10.31 -1.74
CA ASN A 86 -0.25 -10.45 -0.34
C ASN A 86 -1.57 -9.71 -0.02
N PRO A 87 -2.53 -10.36 0.68
CA PRO A 87 -3.83 -9.78 0.95
C PRO A 87 -3.86 -8.89 2.20
N GLY A 88 -2.81 -8.85 3.00
CA GLY A 88 -2.76 -8.11 4.26
C GLY A 88 -2.81 -6.60 4.08
N PRO A 89 -3.29 -5.86 5.09
CA PRO A 89 -3.38 -4.41 5.07
C PRO A 89 -2.03 -3.74 5.38
N PHE A 90 -0.99 -4.13 4.64
CA PHE A 90 0.39 -3.64 4.82
C PHE A 90 0.47 -2.12 4.69
N VAL A 91 -0.05 -1.56 3.61
CA VAL A 91 0.01 -0.12 3.37
C VAL A 91 -0.74 0.67 4.45
N PRO A 92 -2.06 0.47 4.70
CA PRO A 92 -2.78 1.30 5.64
C PRO A 92 -2.28 1.16 7.08
N THR A 93 -1.83 -0.04 7.51
CA THR A 93 -1.31 -0.22 8.87
C THR A 93 -0.01 0.57 9.07
N ASN A 94 0.90 0.56 8.09
CA ASN A 94 2.14 1.34 8.17
C ASN A 94 1.90 2.85 8.04
N VAL A 95 0.92 3.29 7.25
CA VAL A 95 0.49 4.70 7.18
C VAL A 95 0.02 5.19 8.55
N VAL A 96 -0.82 4.40 9.23
CA VAL A 96 -1.29 4.77 10.57
C VAL A 96 -0.17 4.74 11.60
N ALA A 97 0.74 3.77 11.52
CA ALA A 97 1.92 3.69 12.38
C ALA A 97 2.85 4.90 12.18
N ASP A 98 3.13 5.31 10.93
CA ASP A 98 3.91 6.52 10.63
C ASP A 98 3.22 7.80 11.14
N ALA A 99 1.92 7.95 10.89
CA ALA A 99 1.15 9.11 11.37
C ALA A 99 1.16 9.22 12.89
N LEU A 100 1.03 8.11 13.62
CA LEU A 100 1.14 8.09 15.07
C LEU A 100 2.57 8.37 15.56
N SER A 101 3.58 7.81 14.91
CA SER A 101 4.98 8.01 15.25
C SER A 101 5.41 9.46 15.09
N THR A 102 4.95 10.14 14.05
CA THR A 102 5.36 11.51 13.69
C THR A 102 4.46 12.59 14.29
N ALA A 103 3.15 12.34 14.39
CA ALA A 103 2.14 13.35 14.72
C ALA A 103 1.26 13.01 15.94
N GLY A 104 1.29 11.76 16.43
CA GLY A 104 0.49 11.35 17.58
C GLY A 104 0.97 11.96 18.90
N SER A 105 0.05 12.11 19.86
CA SER A 105 0.43 12.44 21.25
C SER A 105 1.19 11.30 21.90
N GLU A 106 1.92 11.60 22.98
CA GLU A 106 2.67 10.57 23.73
C GLU A 106 1.77 9.45 24.25
N ASP A 107 0.55 9.77 24.67
CA ASP A 107 -0.40 8.77 25.13
C ASP A 107 -0.92 7.90 23.96
N GLN A 108 -1.13 8.48 22.78
CA GLN A 108 -1.49 7.74 21.58
C GLN A 108 -0.38 6.81 21.10
N ARG A 109 0.87 7.29 21.09
CA ARG A 109 2.04 6.47 20.76
C ARG A 109 2.16 5.27 21.69
N ARG A 110 2.11 5.54 23.01
CA ARG A 110 2.20 4.50 24.05
C ARG A 110 1.07 3.48 23.98
N ALA A 111 -0.16 3.92 23.64
CA ALA A 111 -1.31 3.04 23.58
C ALA A 111 -1.33 2.14 22.33
N HIS A 112 -0.86 2.65 21.19
CA HIS A 112 -1.15 2.02 19.89
C HIS A 112 0.07 1.50 19.14
N LEU A 113 1.28 2.11 19.29
CA LEU A 113 2.40 1.75 18.44
C LEU A 113 2.93 0.33 18.70
N ALA A 114 3.13 -0.07 19.93
CA ALA A 114 3.64 -1.40 20.25
C ALA A 114 2.70 -2.52 19.80
N PRO A 115 1.35 -2.48 19.98
CA PRO A 115 0.44 -3.47 19.41
C PRO A 115 0.46 -3.51 17.87
N LEU A 116 0.63 -2.37 17.19
CA LEU A 116 0.79 -2.33 15.74
C LEU A 116 2.11 -2.97 15.31
N ALA A 117 3.23 -2.60 15.97
CA ALA A 117 4.56 -3.15 15.67
C ALA A 117 4.61 -4.67 15.82
N ARG A 118 3.92 -5.24 16.81
CA ARG A 118 3.82 -6.70 17.03
C ARG A 118 2.77 -7.40 16.15
N GLY A 119 2.03 -6.66 15.29
CA GLY A 119 0.95 -7.22 14.48
C GLY A 119 -0.23 -7.76 15.28
N GLU A 120 -0.34 -7.38 16.55
CA GLU A 120 -1.47 -7.71 17.44
C GLU A 120 -2.71 -6.88 17.07
N ALA A 121 -2.49 -5.61 16.72
CA ALA A 121 -3.49 -4.72 16.18
C ALA A 121 -3.27 -4.49 14.68
N VAL A 122 -4.36 -4.28 13.97
CA VAL A 122 -4.40 -3.88 12.55
C VAL A 122 -5.04 -2.51 12.48
N ALA A 123 -4.45 -1.61 11.69
CA ALA A 123 -5.03 -0.30 11.48
C ALA A 123 -5.47 -0.09 10.03
N ALA A 124 -6.52 0.70 9.84
CA ALA A 124 -6.98 1.16 8.55
C ALA A 124 -7.10 2.69 8.52
N TRP A 125 -6.93 3.26 7.33
CA TRP A 125 -6.98 4.69 7.09
C TRP A 125 -8.25 5.07 6.33
N CYS A 126 -9.12 5.85 6.97
CA CYS A 126 -10.36 6.36 6.42
C CYS A 126 -10.10 7.79 5.92
N VAL A 127 -9.90 7.96 4.62
CA VAL A 127 -9.50 9.24 4.03
C VAL A 127 -10.61 9.88 3.19
N SER A 128 -11.49 9.11 2.54
CA SER A 128 -12.45 9.69 1.62
C SER A 128 -13.81 9.03 1.57
N GLY A 129 -14.76 9.71 0.93
CA GLY A 129 -16.09 9.19 0.63
C GLY A 129 -16.18 8.40 -0.67
N ASP A 130 -15.29 8.62 -1.64
CA ASP A 130 -15.34 8.03 -2.99
C ASP A 130 -14.02 7.42 -3.47
N GLY A 131 -12.97 7.48 -2.65
CA GLY A 131 -11.62 6.98 -2.97
C GLY A 131 -10.60 8.10 -3.24
N SER A 132 -11.03 9.36 -3.31
CA SER A 132 -10.14 10.53 -3.41
C SER A 132 -9.31 10.71 -2.14
N VAL A 133 -8.13 11.28 -2.27
CA VAL A 133 -7.28 11.75 -1.16
C VAL A 133 -7.39 13.26 -0.93
N ASP A 134 -8.34 13.91 -1.60
CA ASP A 134 -8.62 15.34 -1.43
C ASP A 134 -9.41 15.56 -0.13
N PRO A 135 -8.90 16.38 0.82
CA PRO A 135 -9.60 16.67 2.06
C PRO A 135 -10.95 17.38 1.86
N ASP A 136 -11.12 18.11 0.74
CA ASP A 136 -12.39 18.78 0.41
C ASP A 136 -13.48 17.80 -0.02
N GLU A 137 -13.10 16.58 -0.42
CA GLU A 137 -14.00 15.47 -0.76
C GLU A 137 -14.26 14.52 0.42
N CYS A 138 -13.80 14.88 1.63
CA CYS A 138 -14.02 14.09 2.83
C CYS A 138 -15.51 14.00 3.18
N ALA A 139 -16.05 12.79 3.22
CA ALA A 139 -17.46 12.54 3.50
C ALA A 139 -17.77 12.23 4.97
N VAL A 140 -16.79 12.38 5.86
CA VAL A 140 -16.95 12.25 7.31
C VAL A 140 -16.86 13.62 7.94
N THR A 141 -17.83 13.97 8.76
CA THR A 141 -17.87 15.22 9.51
C THR A 141 -17.60 14.96 10.99
N ALA A 142 -16.87 15.86 11.62
CA ALA A 142 -16.65 15.88 13.05
C ALA A 142 -17.23 17.19 13.64
N ARG A 143 -18.23 17.08 14.47
CA ARG A 143 -18.79 18.22 15.17
C ARG A 143 -18.40 18.20 16.65
N PRO A 144 -18.28 19.36 17.32
CA PRO A 144 -18.06 19.41 18.77
C PRO A 144 -19.16 18.63 19.50
N GLY A 145 -18.76 17.82 20.49
CA GLY A 145 -19.64 17.11 21.43
C GLY A 145 -19.39 17.60 22.86
N ASP A 146 -20.09 17.01 23.83
CA ASP A 146 -19.99 17.38 25.26
C ASP A 146 -18.55 17.19 25.77
N ASP A 147 -17.84 16.16 25.29
CA ASP A 147 -16.43 15.86 25.64
C ASP A 147 -15.72 15.31 24.40
N GLY A 148 -15.24 16.20 23.54
CA GLY A 148 -14.52 15.86 22.31
C GLY A 148 -15.33 16.07 21.02
N TYR A 149 -15.40 15.05 20.18
CA TYR A 149 -16.04 15.11 18.85
C TYR A 149 -17.14 14.06 18.69
N VAL A 150 -18.07 14.33 17.80
CA VAL A 150 -19.07 13.37 17.34
C VAL A 150 -18.92 13.23 15.82
N LEU A 151 -18.64 11.98 15.36
CA LEU A 151 -18.48 11.67 13.95
C LEU A 151 -19.78 11.19 13.32
N ASP A 152 -20.08 11.71 12.14
CA ASP A 152 -21.14 11.27 11.26
C ASP A 152 -20.62 11.22 9.80
N GLY A 153 -21.06 10.25 9.02
CA GLY A 153 -20.66 10.12 7.61
C GLY A 153 -20.28 8.72 7.17
N VAL A 154 -19.65 8.64 6.01
CA VAL A 154 -19.28 7.34 5.40
C VAL A 154 -17.95 7.46 4.70
N ALA A 155 -16.96 6.66 5.13
CA ALA A 155 -15.74 6.44 4.37
C ALA A 155 -15.87 5.17 3.52
N ARG A 156 -15.44 5.24 2.26
CA ARG A 156 -15.51 4.14 1.30
C ARG A 156 -14.13 3.72 0.82
N PHE A 157 -14.09 2.52 0.25
CA PHE A 157 -12.87 1.92 -0.27
C PHE A 157 -11.73 1.88 0.76
N VAL A 158 -12.08 1.72 2.04
CA VAL A 158 -11.13 1.66 3.14
C VAL A 158 -10.44 0.30 3.11
N HIS A 159 -9.16 0.29 2.74
CA HIS A 159 -8.36 -0.93 2.63
C HIS A 159 -8.16 -1.56 4.01
N GLY A 160 -8.53 -2.83 4.14
CA GLY A 160 -8.39 -3.59 5.38
C GLY A 160 -9.42 -3.25 6.48
N ALA A 161 -10.44 -2.42 6.22
CA ALA A 161 -11.43 -2.03 7.23
C ALA A 161 -12.12 -3.21 7.91
N THR A 162 -12.36 -4.30 7.17
CA THR A 162 -13.05 -5.50 7.68
C THR A 162 -12.27 -6.24 8.77
N VAL A 163 -10.96 -6.01 8.87
CA VAL A 163 -10.06 -6.68 9.82
C VAL A 163 -9.36 -5.70 10.77
N ALA A 164 -9.60 -4.39 10.61
CA ALA A 164 -8.97 -3.35 11.41
C ALA A 164 -9.54 -3.31 12.84
N ASP A 165 -8.63 -3.10 13.78
CA ASP A 165 -8.94 -2.86 15.20
C ASP A 165 -8.97 -1.34 15.50
N LEU A 166 -8.23 -0.54 14.70
CA LEU A 166 -8.07 0.91 14.85
C LEU A 166 -8.27 1.61 13.51
N LEU A 167 -8.98 2.73 13.51
CA LEU A 167 -9.18 3.59 12.36
C LEU A 167 -8.49 4.94 12.60
N LEU A 168 -7.69 5.39 11.63
CA LEU A 168 -7.30 6.79 11.51
C LEU A 168 -8.29 7.45 10.54
N VAL A 169 -9.10 8.37 11.04
CA VAL A 169 -10.20 8.96 10.28
C VAL A 169 -9.88 10.42 9.98
N LEU A 170 -9.81 10.77 8.69
CA LEU A 170 -9.88 12.17 8.27
C LEU A 170 -11.35 12.61 8.35
N ALA A 171 -11.62 13.72 9.04
CA ALA A 171 -12.95 14.28 9.17
C ALA A 171 -12.91 15.80 9.04
N THR A 172 -13.97 16.38 8.51
CA THR A 172 -14.10 17.85 8.35
C THR A 172 -14.85 18.43 9.53
N THR A 173 -14.30 19.52 10.11
CA THR A 173 -14.96 20.35 11.11
C THR A 173 -15.35 21.71 10.53
N GLY A 174 -16.03 22.55 11.34
CA GLY A 174 -16.27 23.94 10.97
C GLY A 174 -15.00 24.80 10.81
N ASP A 175 -13.89 24.36 11.41
CA ASP A 175 -12.60 25.05 11.43
C ASP A 175 -11.55 24.43 10.49
N GLY A 176 -11.91 23.37 9.74
CA GLY A 176 -11.04 22.66 8.83
C GLY A 176 -10.95 21.16 9.12
N PRO A 177 -10.06 20.43 8.40
CA PRO A 177 -9.89 18.98 8.58
C PRO A 177 -9.20 18.63 9.90
N VAL A 178 -9.52 17.46 10.43
CA VAL A 178 -8.87 16.85 11.61
C VAL A 178 -8.65 15.37 11.37
N HIS A 179 -7.63 14.80 12.02
CA HIS A 179 -7.44 13.34 12.10
C HIS A 179 -7.85 12.84 13.48
N LEU A 180 -8.68 11.80 13.49
CA LEU A 180 -9.20 11.19 14.71
C LEU A 180 -8.87 9.69 14.73
N LEU A 181 -8.38 9.22 15.87
CA LEU A 181 -8.19 7.79 16.14
C LEU A 181 -9.44 7.22 16.78
N VAL A 182 -9.99 6.18 16.16
CA VAL A 182 -11.24 5.57 16.59
C VAL A 182 -11.11 4.05 16.59
N PRO A 183 -11.32 3.36 17.73
CA PRO A 183 -11.42 1.91 17.75
C PRO A 183 -12.59 1.44 16.89
N THR A 184 -12.39 0.42 16.05
CA THR A 184 -13.47 -0.13 15.19
C THR A 184 -14.66 -0.65 16.01
N SER A 185 -14.42 -1.00 17.27
CA SER A 185 -15.46 -1.45 18.22
C SER A 185 -16.29 -0.31 18.85
N ALA A 186 -16.02 0.97 18.50
CA ALA A 186 -16.77 2.09 19.06
C ALA A 186 -18.25 2.05 18.65
N ALA A 187 -19.12 2.43 19.56
CA ALA A 187 -20.56 2.47 19.29
C ALA A 187 -20.87 3.45 18.14
N GLY A 188 -21.71 3.03 17.21
CA GLY A 188 -22.10 3.84 16.05
C GLY A 188 -21.23 3.59 14.80
N ILE A 189 -20.24 2.70 14.87
CA ILE A 189 -19.48 2.24 13.71
C ILE A 189 -20.12 0.98 13.12
N ASP A 190 -20.32 1.00 11.79
CA ASP A 190 -20.76 -0.16 11.00
C ASP A 190 -19.78 -0.33 9.82
N VAL A 191 -19.12 -1.50 9.76
CA VAL A 191 -18.18 -1.84 8.70
C VAL A 191 -18.78 -2.88 7.78
N ARG A 192 -18.85 -2.57 6.49
CA ARG A 192 -19.39 -3.48 5.47
C ARG A 192 -18.35 -3.74 4.40
N ALA A 193 -18.16 -5.03 4.08
CA ALA A 193 -17.29 -5.40 2.95
C ALA A 193 -17.82 -4.82 1.64
N GLN A 194 -16.92 -4.27 0.83
CA GLN A 194 -17.22 -3.78 -0.52
C GLN A 194 -16.67 -4.74 -1.57
N ALA A 195 -17.45 -4.97 -2.64
CA ALA A 195 -16.96 -5.69 -3.80
C ALA A 195 -15.85 -4.88 -4.49
N CYS A 196 -14.75 -5.53 -4.78
CA CYS A 196 -13.59 -4.92 -5.43
C CYS A 196 -13.17 -5.74 -6.66
N LEU A 197 -12.58 -5.05 -7.65
CA LEU A 197 -12.01 -5.71 -8.82
C LEU A 197 -10.82 -6.60 -8.42
N ASP A 198 -9.96 -6.13 -7.52
CA ASP A 198 -8.85 -6.91 -6.97
C ASP A 198 -9.38 -7.92 -5.95
N LEU A 199 -9.38 -9.19 -6.33
CA LEU A 199 -9.87 -10.29 -5.50
C LEU A 199 -8.88 -10.68 -4.39
N THR A 200 -7.67 -10.15 -4.43
CA THR A 200 -6.62 -10.44 -3.44
C THR A 200 -6.58 -9.42 -2.30
N ARG A 201 -7.39 -8.36 -2.35
CA ARG A 201 -7.54 -7.35 -1.30
C ARG A 201 -8.99 -7.27 -0.83
N ARG A 202 -9.19 -6.78 0.39
CA ARG A 202 -10.51 -6.47 0.93
C ARG A 202 -10.61 -5.00 1.27
N PHE A 203 -11.73 -4.41 0.82
CA PHE A 203 -12.11 -3.03 1.12
C PHE A 203 -13.41 -3.02 1.88
N GLY A 204 -13.62 -2.00 2.69
CA GLY A 204 -14.85 -1.79 3.42
C GLY A 204 -15.41 -0.38 3.27
N GLU A 205 -16.74 -0.28 3.39
CA GLU A 205 -17.44 0.95 3.73
C GLU A 205 -17.50 1.02 5.26
N VAL A 206 -17.03 2.14 5.82
CA VAL A 206 -17.10 2.43 7.24
C VAL A 206 -18.11 3.55 7.45
N ARG A 207 -19.21 3.25 8.11
CA ARG A 207 -20.26 4.21 8.44
C ARG A 207 -20.13 4.66 9.88
N PHE A 208 -20.16 5.95 10.08
CA PHE A 208 -20.16 6.61 11.38
C PHE A 208 -21.53 7.22 11.62
N THR A 209 -22.15 6.89 12.76
CA THR A 209 -23.47 7.37 13.15
C THR A 209 -23.42 7.82 14.60
N GLY A 210 -23.23 9.11 14.81
CA GLY A 210 -23.11 9.70 16.14
C GLY A 210 -21.97 9.11 16.98
N VAL A 211 -20.83 8.78 16.37
CA VAL A 211 -19.69 8.16 17.07
C VAL A 211 -18.99 9.19 17.95
N ALA A 212 -19.04 8.98 19.26
CA ALA A 212 -18.34 9.84 20.22
C ALA A 212 -16.84 9.50 20.24
N VAL A 213 -16.00 10.55 20.08
CA VAL A 213 -14.54 10.46 20.12
C VAL A 213 -14.04 11.42 21.19
N ALA A 214 -13.40 10.87 22.22
CA ALA A 214 -12.81 11.67 23.30
C ALA A 214 -11.70 12.61 22.77
N PRO A 215 -11.34 13.69 23.48
CA PRO A 215 -10.25 14.59 23.10
C PRO A 215 -8.91 13.89 22.86
N SER A 216 -8.67 12.79 23.58
CA SER A 216 -7.48 11.96 23.41
C SER A 216 -7.42 11.22 22.07
N GLY A 217 -8.52 11.15 21.33
CA GLY A 217 -8.56 10.60 19.96
C GLY A 217 -8.10 11.59 18.90
N LEU A 218 -8.05 12.90 19.18
CA LEU A 218 -7.55 13.89 18.23
C LEU A 218 -6.03 13.77 18.05
N VAL A 219 -5.58 13.63 16.81
CA VAL A 219 -4.14 13.73 16.49
C VAL A 219 -3.73 15.20 16.55
N PRO A 220 -2.77 15.59 17.43
CA PRO A 220 -2.55 16.98 17.81
C PRO A 220 -1.64 17.74 16.82
N ALA A 221 -1.64 17.39 15.55
CA ALA A 221 -0.83 18.02 14.51
C ALA A 221 -1.73 18.64 13.42
N ASP A 222 -1.13 19.50 12.58
CA ASP A 222 -1.83 20.03 11.42
C ASP A 222 -2.31 18.92 10.50
N ALA A 223 -3.62 18.89 10.23
CA ALA A 223 -4.24 17.78 9.56
C ALA A 223 -3.80 17.64 8.09
N ASN A 224 -3.50 18.75 7.41
CA ASN A 224 -3.02 18.72 6.04
C ASN A 224 -1.61 18.16 5.97
N SER A 225 -0.73 18.53 6.91
CA SER A 225 0.62 17.95 7.00
C SER A 225 0.59 16.44 7.29
N VAL A 226 -0.33 15.99 8.15
CA VAL A 226 -0.54 14.55 8.40
C VAL A 226 -1.06 13.84 7.16
N LEU A 227 -2.01 14.45 6.44
CA LEU A 227 -2.56 13.90 5.21
C LEU A 227 -1.50 13.78 4.12
N ASP A 228 -0.73 14.86 3.87
CA ASP A 228 0.33 14.87 2.86
C ASP A 228 1.37 13.77 3.12
N ARG A 229 1.83 13.66 4.36
CA ARG A 229 2.76 12.62 4.77
C ARG A 229 2.16 11.22 4.62
N ALA A 230 0.90 11.03 5.00
CA ALA A 230 0.20 9.76 4.88
C ALA A 230 0.05 9.33 3.41
N VAL A 231 -0.28 10.27 2.52
CA VAL A 231 -0.35 10.03 1.06
C VAL A 231 1.03 9.66 0.51
N ASP A 232 2.09 10.35 0.93
CA ASP A 232 3.44 10.09 0.47
C ASP A 232 3.90 8.68 0.88
N VAL A 233 3.73 8.30 2.14
CA VAL A 233 4.06 6.96 2.64
C VAL A 233 3.22 5.89 1.94
N ALA A 234 1.90 6.11 1.79
CA ALA A 234 1.01 5.19 1.11
C ALA A 234 1.42 4.96 -0.35
N THR A 235 1.77 6.05 -1.06
CA THR A 235 2.21 6.01 -2.47
C THR A 235 3.49 5.18 -2.62
N VAL A 236 4.49 5.41 -1.78
CA VAL A 236 5.77 4.67 -1.82
C VAL A 236 5.55 3.19 -1.53
N LEU A 237 4.79 2.85 -0.49
CA LEU A 237 4.54 1.45 -0.14
C LEU A 237 3.70 0.72 -1.19
N GLN A 238 2.71 1.40 -1.77
CA GLN A 238 1.93 0.84 -2.88
C GLN A 238 2.79 0.66 -4.14
N ALA A 239 3.69 1.61 -4.44
CA ALA A 239 4.63 1.49 -5.54
C ALA A 239 5.57 0.28 -5.34
N ALA A 240 6.05 0.05 -4.12
CA ALA A 240 6.88 -1.11 -3.79
C ALA A 240 6.13 -2.44 -4.04
N GLU A 241 4.88 -2.57 -3.59
CA GLU A 241 4.05 -3.74 -3.89
C GLU A 241 3.83 -3.91 -5.40
N ALA A 242 3.63 -2.81 -6.15
CA ALA A 242 3.46 -2.85 -7.60
C ALA A 242 4.74 -3.30 -8.32
N VAL A 243 5.91 -2.82 -7.89
CA VAL A 243 7.22 -3.25 -8.41
C VAL A 243 7.41 -4.75 -8.19
N GLY A 244 7.16 -5.24 -6.99
CA GLY A 244 7.27 -6.67 -6.67
C GLY A 244 6.32 -7.55 -7.49
N ALA A 245 5.07 -7.10 -7.67
CA ALA A 245 4.08 -7.79 -8.50
C ALA A 245 4.49 -7.80 -9.98
N ALA A 246 4.96 -6.66 -10.50
CA ALA A 246 5.44 -6.52 -11.87
C ALA A 246 6.67 -7.41 -12.13
N ASP A 247 7.63 -7.45 -11.21
CA ASP A 247 8.81 -8.29 -11.27
C ASP A 247 8.43 -9.78 -11.34
N ARG A 248 7.51 -10.22 -10.50
CA ARG A 248 7.03 -11.60 -10.51
C ARG A 248 6.35 -11.92 -11.84
N LEU A 249 5.41 -11.09 -12.30
CA LEU A 249 4.70 -11.31 -13.54
C LEU A 249 5.63 -11.31 -14.75
N PHE A 250 6.63 -10.42 -14.78
CA PHE A 250 7.66 -10.37 -15.82
C PHE A 250 8.43 -11.69 -15.90
N HIS A 251 8.93 -12.19 -14.80
CA HIS A 251 9.71 -13.44 -14.76
C HIS A 251 8.85 -14.67 -15.10
N ASP A 252 7.60 -14.74 -14.62
CA ASP A 252 6.66 -15.80 -14.98
C ASP A 252 6.37 -15.77 -16.50
N THR A 253 6.23 -14.56 -17.08
CA THR A 253 6.05 -14.39 -18.54
C THR A 253 7.27 -14.85 -19.33
N VAL A 254 8.47 -14.49 -18.90
CA VAL A 254 9.74 -14.95 -19.52
C VAL A 254 9.83 -16.47 -19.49
N GLY A 255 9.55 -17.09 -18.33
CA GLY A 255 9.53 -18.55 -18.17
C GLY A 255 8.53 -19.22 -19.13
N TYR A 256 7.29 -18.75 -19.15
CA TYR A 256 6.25 -19.27 -20.06
C TYR A 256 6.69 -19.22 -21.54
N LEU A 257 7.25 -18.10 -21.98
CA LEU A 257 7.71 -17.93 -23.37
C LEU A 257 8.95 -18.79 -23.68
N GLY A 258 9.77 -19.10 -22.67
CA GLY A 258 10.89 -20.03 -22.78
C GLY A 258 10.45 -21.48 -22.99
N ASP A 259 9.32 -21.87 -22.41
CA ASP A 259 8.79 -23.24 -22.50
C ASP A 259 7.82 -23.42 -23.68
N ARG A 260 7.02 -22.42 -24.00
CA ARG A 260 5.99 -22.50 -25.05
C ARG A 260 6.60 -22.57 -26.44
N ARG A 261 6.24 -23.61 -27.19
CA ARG A 261 6.72 -23.83 -28.56
C ARG A 261 5.62 -23.52 -29.59
N GLN A 262 5.96 -22.78 -30.64
CA GLN A 262 5.18 -22.55 -31.84
C GLN A 262 6.13 -22.37 -33.03
N PHE A 263 5.67 -22.70 -34.25
CA PHE A 263 6.49 -22.60 -35.46
C PHE A 263 7.85 -23.33 -35.35
N GLY A 264 7.88 -24.48 -34.68
CA GLY A 264 9.07 -25.34 -34.51
C GLY A 264 10.10 -24.88 -33.50
N ARG A 265 9.89 -23.78 -32.78
CA ARG A 265 10.84 -23.24 -31.77
C ARG A 265 10.12 -22.59 -30.58
N THR A 266 10.85 -22.25 -29.52
CA THR A 266 10.27 -21.52 -28.37
C THR A 266 9.89 -20.11 -28.76
N ILE A 267 8.82 -19.57 -28.17
CA ILE A 267 8.35 -18.21 -28.46
C ILE A 267 9.40 -17.18 -28.06
N ALA A 268 10.12 -17.37 -26.95
CA ALA A 268 11.21 -16.50 -26.52
C ALA A 268 12.37 -16.40 -27.54
N SER A 269 12.48 -17.33 -28.51
CA SER A 269 13.53 -17.27 -29.53
C SER A 269 13.30 -16.24 -30.63
N PHE A 270 12.08 -15.69 -30.77
CA PHE A 270 11.74 -14.69 -31.78
C PHE A 270 12.27 -13.30 -31.37
N GLN A 271 12.94 -12.58 -32.32
CA GLN A 271 13.52 -11.26 -32.04
C GLN A 271 12.48 -10.25 -31.54
N ALA A 272 11.29 -10.20 -32.17
CA ALA A 272 10.22 -9.29 -31.76
C ALA A 272 9.81 -9.48 -30.30
N ILE A 273 9.80 -10.73 -29.81
CA ILE A 273 9.48 -11.07 -28.41
C ILE A 273 10.62 -10.62 -27.50
N LYS A 274 11.89 -10.88 -27.88
CA LYS A 274 13.07 -10.45 -27.10
C LYS A 274 13.12 -8.93 -26.93
N HIS A 275 12.81 -8.17 -27.98
CA HIS A 275 12.78 -6.71 -27.90
C HIS A 275 11.70 -6.22 -26.97
N ARG A 276 10.47 -6.76 -27.06
CA ARG A 276 9.38 -6.42 -26.13
C ARG A 276 9.74 -6.73 -24.67
N LEU A 277 10.34 -7.90 -24.41
CA LEU A 277 10.78 -8.23 -23.05
C LEU A 277 11.91 -7.29 -22.56
N ALA A 278 12.83 -6.89 -23.44
CA ALA A 278 13.86 -5.92 -23.08
C ALA A 278 13.27 -4.55 -22.75
N ASP A 279 12.29 -4.08 -23.53
CA ASP A 279 11.58 -2.81 -23.26
C ASP A 279 10.81 -2.88 -21.93
N LEU A 280 10.14 -3.98 -21.64
CA LEU A 280 9.44 -4.19 -20.36
C LEU A 280 10.41 -4.23 -19.17
N LEU A 281 11.59 -4.83 -19.34
CA LEU A 281 12.62 -4.83 -18.29
C LEU A 281 13.09 -3.41 -17.98
N VAL A 282 13.28 -2.55 -19.00
CA VAL A 282 13.65 -1.14 -18.78
C VAL A 282 12.57 -0.41 -17.99
N VAL A 283 11.29 -0.63 -18.30
CA VAL A 283 10.17 -0.07 -17.53
C VAL A 283 10.20 -0.55 -16.09
N LEU A 284 10.38 -1.86 -15.86
CA LEU A 284 10.42 -2.45 -14.52
C LEU A 284 11.57 -1.88 -13.66
N GLU A 285 12.79 -1.79 -14.23
CA GLU A 285 13.94 -1.21 -13.53
C GLU A 285 13.75 0.28 -13.25
N GLY A 286 13.12 1.01 -14.18
CA GLY A 286 12.73 2.40 -13.95
C GLY A 286 11.72 2.56 -12.81
N MET A 287 10.71 1.67 -12.73
CA MET A 287 9.74 1.66 -11.62
C MET A 287 10.45 1.42 -10.27
N ARG A 288 11.38 0.45 -10.23
CA ARG A 288 12.16 0.13 -9.02
C ARG A 288 12.99 1.34 -8.59
N ALA A 289 13.76 1.94 -9.52
CA ALA A 289 14.60 3.08 -9.23
C ALA A 289 13.79 4.29 -8.71
N ALA A 290 12.65 4.59 -9.32
CA ALA A 290 11.77 5.67 -8.89
C ALA A 290 11.21 5.44 -7.48
N THR A 291 10.77 4.21 -7.17
CA THR A 291 10.24 3.84 -5.86
C THR A 291 11.31 3.96 -4.77
N HIS A 292 12.51 3.44 -5.03
CA HIS A 292 13.62 3.50 -4.06
C HIS A 292 14.08 4.93 -3.82
N TYR A 293 14.15 5.75 -4.88
CA TYR A 293 14.51 7.16 -4.71
C TYR A 293 13.46 7.92 -3.90
N ALA A 294 12.17 7.71 -4.16
CA ALA A 294 11.10 8.33 -3.39
C ALA A 294 11.15 7.96 -1.90
N ALA A 295 11.40 6.68 -1.58
CA ALA A 295 11.57 6.23 -0.20
C ALA A 295 12.77 6.90 0.48
N LEU A 296 13.93 6.94 -0.21
CA LEU A 296 15.13 7.56 0.31
C LEU A 296 14.95 9.07 0.52
N ALA A 297 14.35 9.76 -0.46
CA ALA A 297 14.08 11.20 -0.37
C ALA A 297 13.20 11.55 0.85
N LEU A 298 12.17 10.72 1.13
CA LEU A 298 11.32 10.89 2.32
C LEU A 298 12.07 10.59 3.62
N CYS A 299 12.92 9.55 3.65
CA CYS A 299 13.72 9.23 4.84
C CYS A 299 14.72 10.34 5.19
N GLU A 300 15.37 10.90 4.17
CA GLU A 300 16.40 11.94 4.33
C GLU A 300 15.80 13.36 4.45
N GLY A 301 14.48 13.51 4.31
CA GLY A 301 13.82 14.82 4.33
C GLY A 301 14.30 15.75 3.22
N MET A 302 14.54 15.21 2.02
CA MET A 302 15.01 15.99 0.88
C MET A 302 13.92 16.97 0.41
N GLU A 303 14.35 18.13 -0.09
CA GLU A 303 13.43 19.18 -0.56
C GLU A 303 12.53 18.70 -1.71
N ASP A 304 13.05 17.83 -2.58
CA ASP A 304 12.32 17.26 -3.71
C ASP A 304 11.53 15.98 -3.39
N ALA A 305 11.46 15.57 -2.11
CA ALA A 305 10.76 14.35 -1.72
C ALA A 305 9.31 14.27 -2.21
N PRO A 306 8.46 15.32 -2.10
CA PRO A 306 7.09 15.28 -2.62
C PRO A 306 7.02 15.10 -4.15
N ALA A 307 7.99 15.68 -4.88
CA ALA A 307 8.12 15.51 -6.32
C ALA A 307 8.57 14.08 -6.68
N ALA A 308 9.56 13.54 -5.96
CA ALA A 308 10.04 12.18 -6.14
C ALA A 308 8.92 11.14 -5.92
N VAL A 309 8.11 11.32 -4.86
CA VAL A 309 6.95 10.47 -4.58
C VAL A 309 5.93 10.54 -5.70
N SER A 310 5.59 11.76 -6.15
CA SER A 310 4.61 11.93 -7.21
C SER A 310 5.12 11.38 -8.56
N ALA A 311 6.42 11.51 -8.85
CA ALA A 311 7.04 10.88 -10.01
C ALA A 311 6.95 9.35 -9.95
N ALA A 312 7.24 8.76 -8.79
CA ALA A 312 7.10 7.33 -8.56
C ALA A 312 5.63 6.88 -8.72
N GLY A 313 4.67 7.57 -8.07
CA GLY A 313 3.24 7.25 -8.16
C GLY A 313 2.73 7.25 -9.60
N ALA A 314 3.06 8.29 -10.38
CA ALA A 314 2.67 8.38 -11.79
C ALA A 314 3.33 7.28 -12.64
N PHE A 315 4.65 7.12 -12.54
CA PHE A 315 5.40 6.20 -13.39
C PHE A 315 5.12 4.73 -13.07
N VAL A 316 5.06 4.36 -11.78
CA VAL A 316 4.78 2.99 -11.36
C VAL A 316 3.34 2.60 -11.67
N GLY A 317 2.38 3.50 -11.46
CA GLY A 317 0.97 3.25 -11.78
C GLY A 317 0.77 2.87 -13.26
N ASP A 318 1.31 3.68 -14.16
CA ASP A 318 1.23 3.42 -15.61
C ASP A 318 2.09 2.23 -16.02
N GLY A 319 3.31 2.13 -15.48
CA GLY A 319 4.27 1.06 -15.81
C GLY A 319 3.74 -0.33 -15.45
N PHE A 320 3.14 -0.50 -14.27
CA PHE A 320 2.57 -1.78 -13.86
C PHE A 320 1.37 -2.18 -14.72
N ALA A 321 0.46 -1.24 -15.02
CA ALA A 321 -0.66 -1.52 -15.91
C ALA A 321 -0.20 -1.87 -17.33
N HIS A 322 0.80 -1.17 -17.86
CA HIS A 322 1.40 -1.46 -19.15
C HIS A 322 2.02 -2.87 -19.18
N LEU A 323 2.84 -3.21 -18.19
CA LEU A 323 3.47 -4.53 -18.08
C LEU A 323 2.43 -5.65 -17.99
N CYS A 324 1.34 -5.45 -17.24
CA CYS A 324 0.24 -6.40 -17.16
C CYS A 324 -0.44 -6.61 -18.53
N GLY A 325 -0.72 -5.54 -19.28
CA GLY A 325 -1.30 -5.60 -20.62
C GLY A 325 -0.42 -6.38 -21.61
N GLU A 326 0.88 -6.11 -21.58
CA GLU A 326 1.87 -6.82 -22.39
C GLU A 326 1.99 -8.31 -21.98
N ALA A 327 1.97 -8.62 -20.68
CA ALA A 327 1.98 -10.00 -20.22
C ALA A 327 0.76 -10.79 -20.72
N VAL A 328 -0.45 -10.22 -20.64
CA VAL A 328 -1.66 -10.83 -21.23
C VAL A 328 -1.46 -11.12 -22.70
N GLN A 329 -0.96 -10.15 -23.47
CA GLN A 329 -0.72 -10.32 -24.91
C GLN A 329 0.33 -11.41 -25.20
N LEU A 330 1.39 -11.46 -24.41
CA LEU A 330 2.50 -12.43 -24.56
C LEU A 330 2.09 -13.86 -24.19
N HIS A 331 1.17 -14.05 -23.26
CA HIS A 331 0.58 -15.35 -22.95
C HIS A 331 -0.43 -15.81 -24.02
N GLY A 332 -0.99 -14.88 -24.82
CA GLY A 332 -2.02 -15.18 -25.81
C GLY A 332 -3.32 -15.67 -25.15
N GLY A 333 -4.01 -16.62 -25.77
CA GLY A 333 -5.34 -17.07 -25.32
C GLY A 333 -5.41 -17.46 -23.83
N ILE A 334 -4.38 -18.09 -23.29
CA ILE A 334 -4.38 -18.53 -21.89
C ILE A 334 -4.31 -17.33 -20.91
N GLY A 335 -3.72 -16.20 -21.31
CA GLY A 335 -3.64 -14.99 -20.49
C GLY A 335 -5.01 -14.34 -20.19
N PHE A 336 -6.05 -14.68 -20.96
CA PHE A 336 -7.44 -14.25 -20.78
C PHE A 336 -8.28 -15.24 -19.97
N THR A 337 -7.76 -16.42 -19.68
CA THR A 337 -8.53 -17.47 -19.01
C THR A 337 -8.44 -17.32 -17.49
N TRP A 338 -9.47 -17.83 -16.80
CA TRP A 338 -9.51 -17.84 -15.34
C TRP A 338 -8.47 -18.82 -14.72
N GLU A 339 -8.02 -19.80 -15.48
CA GLU A 339 -7.06 -20.80 -15.06
C GLU A 339 -5.64 -20.26 -14.88
N HIS A 340 -5.30 -19.13 -15.51
CA HIS A 340 -3.98 -18.50 -15.41
C HIS A 340 -3.97 -17.32 -14.46
N ASP A 341 -2.88 -17.14 -13.69
CA ASP A 341 -2.79 -16.12 -12.63
C ASP A 341 -2.59 -14.68 -13.14
N VAL A 342 -2.31 -14.46 -14.42
CA VAL A 342 -2.09 -13.13 -15.02
C VAL A 342 -3.21 -12.15 -14.68
N HIS A 343 -4.48 -12.63 -14.71
CA HIS A 343 -5.62 -11.76 -14.42
C HIS A 343 -5.62 -11.20 -12.97
N LEU A 344 -4.98 -11.87 -12.01
CA LEU A 344 -4.85 -11.38 -10.64
C LEU A 344 -3.96 -10.13 -10.60
N PHE A 345 -2.84 -10.15 -11.34
CA PHE A 345 -1.95 -9.00 -11.48
C PHE A 345 -2.61 -7.84 -12.22
N VAL A 346 -3.35 -8.11 -13.29
CA VAL A 346 -4.14 -7.08 -14.01
C VAL A 346 -5.12 -6.39 -13.06
N ARG A 347 -5.88 -7.17 -12.28
CA ARG A 347 -6.85 -6.65 -11.30
C ARG A 347 -6.17 -5.81 -10.22
N ARG A 348 -5.03 -6.29 -9.68
CA ARG A 348 -4.20 -5.57 -8.72
C ARG A 348 -3.69 -4.25 -9.33
N ALA A 349 -3.19 -4.23 -10.57
CA ALA A 349 -2.69 -3.04 -11.24
C ALA A 349 -3.79 -1.98 -11.40
N VAL A 350 -4.96 -2.36 -11.93
CA VAL A 350 -6.08 -1.43 -12.12
C VAL A 350 -6.58 -0.86 -10.79
N THR A 351 -6.67 -1.68 -9.75
CA THR A 351 -7.10 -1.22 -8.42
C THR A 351 -6.05 -0.27 -7.82
N SER A 352 -4.77 -0.63 -7.89
CA SER A 352 -3.68 0.18 -7.34
C SER A 352 -3.59 1.56 -8.00
N GLN A 353 -3.86 1.68 -9.31
CA GLN A 353 -3.90 2.98 -9.99
C GLN A 353 -4.95 3.97 -9.43
N LYS A 354 -5.92 3.50 -8.64
CA LYS A 354 -7.01 4.34 -8.10
C LYS A 354 -6.87 4.62 -6.61
N LEU A 355 -5.84 4.07 -5.97
CA LEU A 355 -5.60 4.28 -4.55
C LEU A 355 -4.51 5.35 -4.36
N TYR A 356 -4.69 6.21 -3.36
CA TYR A 356 -3.71 7.19 -2.90
C TYR A 356 -3.24 8.20 -3.96
N GLY A 357 -4.13 8.54 -4.90
CA GLY A 357 -3.86 9.37 -6.08
C GLY A 357 -3.63 8.52 -7.33
N ASP A 358 -4.34 8.84 -8.42
CA ASP A 358 -4.09 8.19 -9.71
C ASP A 358 -2.89 8.86 -10.43
N PRO A 359 -2.35 8.24 -11.51
CA PRO A 359 -1.22 8.80 -12.24
C PRO A 359 -1.44 10.23 -12.75
N SER A 360 -2.68 10.64 -13.03
CA SER A 360 -3.00 12.00 -13.46
C SER A 360 -2.87 13.00 -12.29
N TRP A 361 -3.44 12.65 -11.15
CA TRP A 361 -3.33 13.42 -9.92
C TRP A 361 -1.86 13.63 -9.50
N HIS A 362 -1.04 12.58 -9.57
CA HIS A 362 0.38 12.69 -9.28
C HIS A 362 1.13 13.60 -10.26
N ARG A 363 0.76 13.63 -11.56
CA ARG A 363 1.33 14.56 -12.54
C ARG A 363 0.94 16.00 -12.24
N GLU A 364 -0.30 16.26 -11.84
CA GLU A 364 -0.77 17.59 -11.42
C GLU A 364 0.00 18.08 -10.19
N ARG A 365 0.20 17.20 -9.20
CA ARG A 365 1.00 17.49 -8.01
C ARG A 365 2.46 17.82 -8.36
N LEU A 366 3.06 17.12 -9.33
CA LEU A 366 4.39 17.44 -9.87
C LEU A 366 4.44 18.82 -10.54
N CYS A 367 3.43 19.15 -11.34
CA CYS A 367 3.35 20.46 -11.99
C CYS A 367 3.24 21.59 -10.93
N ALA A 368 2.36 21.42 -9.94
CA ALA A 368 2.20 22.38 -8.86
C ALA A 368 3.50 22.58 -8.05
N TRP A 369 4.24 21.48 -7.78
CA TRP A 369 5.54 21.59 -7.11
C TRP A 369 6.57 22.34 -7.96
N ALA A 370 6.65 22.05 -9.26
CA ALA A 370 7.59 22.72 -10.16
C ALA A 370 7.28 24.22 -10.37
N GLU A 371 6.03 24.64 -10.23
CA GLU A 371 5.62 26.05 -10.30
C GLU A 371 5.96 26.82 -9.00
N ALA A 372 6.05 26.13 -7.87
CA ALA A 372 6.33 26.71 -6.56
C ALA A 372 7.84 26.77 -6.23
N SER A 373 8.66 26.01 -6.93
CA SER A 373 10.14 25.91 -6.76
C SER A 373 10.87 26.90 -7.64
#